data_bce011cdfee33c3d4400eb193ee2fbf5
#
_entry.id   bce011cdfee33c3d4400eb193ee2fbf5
#
_cell.length_a   1.000
_cell.length_b   1.000
_cell.length_c   1.000
_cell.angle_alpha   90.00
_cell.angle_beta   90.00
_cell.angle_gamma   90.00
#
_symmetry.space_group_name_H-M   'P 1'
#
loop_
_entity.id
_entity.type
_entity.pdbx_description
1 polymer ?
#
loop_
_entity_poly.entity_id
_entity_poly.type
_entity_poly.pdbx_seq_one_letter_code
_entity_poly.pdbx_strand_id
1 'polypeptide(L)'
;QMCIRDSNDDMALGVIDVLNKSKIKNNMPLIVGVDGIKDALKAIDNGEMTGTVISDAYKQGKAIFDTALRVSSESILDKDNGIDARYIRIPHVIVTKENVGEYIR
;
A
#
# COMPACT_ATOMS: atom_id res chain seq x y z
N GLN A 1 16.58 -2.94 -18.22
CA GLN A 1 15.16 -2.67 -17.96
C GLN A 1 15.06 -1.55 -16.94
N MET A 2 14.31 -0.48 -17.26
CA MET A 2 14.11 0.66 -16.37
C MET A 2 13.02 0.29 -15.35
N CYS A 3 13.23 0.64 -14.07
CA CYS A 3 12.24 0.51 -13.00
C CYS A 3 11.93 1.89 -12.43
N ILE A 4 10.65 2.23 -12.32
CA ILE A 4 10.17 3.44 -11.67
C ILE A 4 9.52 3.00 -10.36
N ARG A 5 10.15 3.41 -9.26
CA ARG A 5 9.62 3.22 -7.92
C ARG A 5 9.11 4.56 -7.41
N ASP A 6 7.81 4.64 -7.21
CA ASP A 6 7.18 5.84 -6.67
C ASP A 6 6.91 5.74 -5.17
N SER A 7 6.74 6.89 -4.53
CA SER A 7 6.48 6.96 -3.09
C SER A 7 5.02 6.66 -2.75
N ASN A 8 4.08 6.81 -3.70
CA ASN A 8 2.69 6.40 -3.55
C ASN A 8 2.06 6.05 -4.91
N ASP A 9 0.86 5.47 -4.87
CA ASP A 9 0.14 5.01 -6.05
C ASP A 9 -0.32 6.15 -6.96
N ASP A 10 -0.71 7.31 -6.41
CA ASP A 10 -1.18 8.44 -7.23
C ASP A 10 -0.07 8.96 -8.15
N MET A 11 1.16 9.03 -7.64
CA MET A 11 2.32 9.44 -8.44
C MET A 11 2.64 8.39 -9.51
N ALA A 12 2.57 7.10 -9.17
CA ALA A 12 2.76 6.01 -10.11
C ALA A 12 1.73 6.05 -11.25
N LEU A 13 0.45 6.32 -10.94
CA LEU A 13 -0.61 6.50 -11.93
C LEU A 13 -0.35 7.73 -12.81
N GLY A 14 0.18 8.82 -12.26
CA GLY A 14 0.60 9.99 -13.02
C GLY A 14 1.67 9.66 -14.05
N VAL A 15 2.65 8.83 -13.71
CA VAL A 15 3.67 8.33 -14.65
C VAL A 15 3.03 7.50 -15.76
N ILE A 16 2.10 6.60 -15.42
CA ILE A 16 1.38 5.75 -16.39
C ILE A 16 0.62 6.64 -17.40
N ASP A 17 -0.08 7.69 -16.93
CA ASP A 17 -0.81 8.61 -17.78
C ASP A 17 0.13 9.30 -18.80
N VAL A 18 1.29 9.75 -18.37
CA VAL A 18 2.31 10.36 -19.25
C VAL A 18 2.84 9.34 -20.26
N LEU A 19 3.13 8.13 -19.84
CA LEU A 19 3.63 7.08 -20.73
C LEU A 19 2.58 6.64 -21.75
N ASN A 20 1.33 6.57 -21.38
CA ASN A 20 0.22 6.26 -22.29
C ASN A 20 -0.01 7.35 -23.34
N LYS A 21 0.20 8.61 -22.98
CA LYS A 21 0.13 9.76 -23.91
C LYS A 21 1.37 9.87 -24.79
N SER A 22 2.54 9.50 -24.27
CA SER A 22 3.76 9.40 -25.06
C SER A 22 3.68 8.12 -25.90
N LYS A 23 3.93 8.19 -27.20
CA LYS A 23 3.88 7.03 -28.12
C LYS A 23 4.95 5.94 -27.82
N ILE A 24 5.48 5.88 -26.61
CA ILE A 24 6.46 4.92 -26.14
C ILE A 24 5.73 3.62 -25.76
N LYS A 25 5.35 2.83 -26.76
CA LYS A 25 4.70 1.53 -26.52
C LYS A 25 5.68 0.36 -26.36
N ASN A 26 6.92 0.55 -26.74
CA ASN A 26 7.96 -0.51 -26.65
C ASN A 26 8.86 -0.21 -25.46
N ASN A 27 9.08 -1.21 -24.59
CA ASN A 27 9.87 -1.10 -23.37
C ASN A 27 9.23 -0.27 -22.23
N MET A 28 7.98 -0.57 -21.87
CA MET A 28 7.39 0.00 -20.65
C MET A 28 8.27 -0.32 -19.44
N PRO A 29 8.59 0.69 -18.63
CA PRO A 29 9.32 0.45 -17.38
C PRO A 29 8.48 -0.36 -16.39
N LEU A 30 9.13 -1.03 -15.44
CA LEU A 30 8.44 -1.57 -14.29
C LEU A 30 8.02 -0.41 -13.39
N ILE A 31 6.72 -0.33 -13.07
CA ILE A 31 6.17 0.75 -12.25
C ILE A 31 5.58 0.12 -10.99
N VAL A 32 6.06 0.59 -9.84
CA VAL A 32 5.59 0.14 -8.53
C VAL A 32 5.25 1.34 -7.65
N GLY A 33 4.19 1.21 -6.87
CA GLY A 33 3.72 2.23 -5.94
C GLY A 33 3.55 1.70 -4.52
N VAL A 34 2.93 2.49 -3.68
CA VAL A 34 2.56 2.18 -2.31
C VAL A 34 1.17 2.77 -2.05
N ASP A 35 0.38 2.14 -1.25
CA ASP A 35 -0.90 2.43 -0.63
C ASP A 35 -1.98 1.38 -0.98
N GLY A 36 -2.03 0.88 -2.22
CA GLY A 36 -3.04 -0.09 -2.66
C GLY A 36 -4.40 0.58 -2.95
N ILE A 37 -4.40 1.77 -3.53
CA ILE A 37 -5.64 2.45 -3.90
C ILE A 37 -6.35 1.72 -5.05
N LYS A 38 -7.67 1.88 -5.13
CA LYS A 38 -8.50 1.14 -6.10
C LYS A 38 -8.05 1.31 -7.56
N ASP A 39 -7.62 2.49 -7.93
CA ASP A 39 -7.21 2.77 -9.31
C ASP A 39 -5.84 2.15 -9.63
N ALA A 40 -4.92 2.06 -8.65
CA ALA A 40 -3.68 1.32 -8.79
C ALA A 40 -3.93 -0.19 -8.93
N LEU A 41 -4.85 -0.76 -8.14
CA LEU A 41 -5.24 -2.17 -8.28
C LEU A 41 -5.80 -2.46 -9.67
N LYS A 42 -6.65 -1.58 -10.24
CA LYS A 42 -7.13 -1.70 -11.61
C LYS A 42 -5.99 -1.59 -12.63
N ALA A 43 -5.05 -0.66 -12.43
CA ALA A 43 -3.89 -0.51 -13.32
C ALA A 43 -3.00 -1.76 -13.31
N ILE A 44 -2.85 -2.43 -12.15
CA ILE A 44 -2.15 -3.70 -12.04
C ILE A 44 -2.93 -4.80 -12.78
N ASP A 45 -4.25 -4.86 -12.61
CA ASP A 45 -5.10 -5.84 -13.30
C ASP A 45 -5.09 -5.62 -14.82
N ASN A 46 -5.03 -4.40 -15.29
CA ASN A 46 -4.88 -4.08 -16.71
C ASN A 46 -3.45 -4.30 -17.25
N GLY A 47 -2.47 -4.53 -16.37
CA GLY A 47 -1.05 -4.71 -16.77
C GLY A 47 -0.31 -3.41 -17.06
N GLU A 48 -0.86 -2.27 -16.66
CA GLU A 48 -0.23 -0.95 -16.79
C GLU A 48 0.74 -0.65 -15.65
N MET A 49 0.51 -1.25 -14.48
CA MET A 49 1.34 -1.14 -13.29
C MET A 49 1.82 -2.53 -12.85
N THR A 50 3.06 -2.62 -12.39
CA THR A 50 3.68 -3.89 -12.01
C THR A 50 3.21 -4.39 -10.66
N GLY A 51 3.05 -3.48 -9.70
CA GLY A 51 2.60 -3.82 -8.35
C GLY A 51 2.52 -2.63 -7.43
N THR A 52 1.90 -2.86 -6.29
CA THR A 52 1.82 -1.91 -5.18
C THR A 52 1.97 -2.63 -3.85
N VAL A 53 2.16 -1.86 -2.78
CA VAL A 53 2.17 -2.35 -1.40
C VAL A 53 0.95 -1.78 -0.69
N ILE A 54 0.01 -2.65 -0.30
CA ILE A 54 -1.16 -2.22 0.48
C ILE A 54 -0.73 -1.85 1.89
N SER A 55 -1.03 -0.61 2.27
CA SER A 55 -1.00 -0.10 3.63
C SER A 55 -2.44 -0.08 4.15
N ASP A 56 -2.80 -1.08 4.97
CA ASP A 56 -4.18 -1.28 5.42
C ASP A 56 -4.64 -0.13 6.34
N ALA A 57 -5.21 0.91 5.74
CA ALA A 57 -5.68 2.11 6.44
C ALA A 57 -6.75 1.78 7.50
N TYR A 58 -7.60 0.77 7.27
CA TYR A 58 -8.60 0.35 8.25
C TYR A 58 -7.94 -0.26 9.49
N LYS A 59 -7.00 -1.17 9.31
CA LYS A 59 -6.25 -1.76 10.44
C LYS A 59 -5.44 -0.71 11.18
N GLN A 60 -4.84 0.24 10.46
CA GLN A 60 -4.11 1.35 11.07
C GLN A 60 -5.05 2.22 11.90
N GLY A 61 -6.17 2.66 11.34
CA GLY A 61 -7.16 3.47 12.04
C GLY A 61 -7.73 2.77 13.26
N LYS A 62 -8.06 1.47 13.14
CA LYS A 62 -8.52 0.65 14.26
C LYS A 62 -7.46 0.56 15.36
N ALA A 63 -6.21 0.28 15.01
CA ALA A 63 -5.12 0.18 15.98
C ALA A 63 -4.88 1.51 16.71
N ILE A 64 -4.96 2.64 16.01
CA ILE A 64 -4.85 3.99 16.61
C ILE A 64 -5.99 4.20 17.60
N PHE A 65 -7.24 3.92 17.20
CA PHE A 65 -8.42 4.10 18.06
C PHE A 65 -8.35 3.22 19.30
N ASP A 66 -8.09 1.92 19.13
CA ASP A 66 -7.99 0.96 20.23
C ASP A 66 -6.87 1.37 21.21
N THR A 67 -5.74 1.86 20.68
CA THR A 67 -4.63 2.35 21.51
C THR A 67 -5.03 3.60 22.29
N ALA A 68 -5.68 4.56 21.65
CA ALA A 68 -6.16 5.78 22.31
C ALA A 68 -7.13 5.46 23.47
N LEU A 69 -8.08 4.53 23.25
CA LEU A 69 -8.98 4.07 24.33
C LEU A 69 -8.22 3.41 25.49
N ARG A 70 -7.24 2.56 25.18
CA ARG A 70 -6.41 1.92 26.21
C ARG A 70 -5.60 2.95 27.01
N VAL A 71 -5.00 3.94 26.32
CA VAL A 71 -4.25 5.03 26.95
C VAL A 71 -5.16 5.85 27.88
N SER A 72 -6.37 6.17 27.45
CA SER A 72 -7.32 6.96 28.25
C SER A 72 -7.85 6.23 29.48
N SER A 73 -7.86 4.91 29.48
CA SER A 73 -8.37 4.08 30.60
C SER A 73 -7.32 3.71 31.66
N GLU A 74 -6.15 4.32 31.65
CA GLU A 74 -5.03 4.08 32.58
C GLU A 74 -4.49 2.65 32.63
N SER A 75 -4.99 1.76 31.77
CA SER A 75 -4.63 0.33 31.74
C SER A 75 -3.28 0.00 31.07
N ILE A 76 -2.46 1.00 30.71
CA ILE A 76 -1.38 0.80 29.71
C ILE A 76 -0.03 0.49 30.30
N LEU A 77 0.12 0.59 31.59
CA LEU A 77 1.43 0.36 32.23
C LEU A 77 1.63 -1.08 32.71
N ASP A 78 0.87 -2.04 32.20
CA ASP A 78 1.17 -3.43 32.45
C ASP A 78 2.41 -3.83 31.62
N LYS A 79 3.55 -3.79 32.33
CA LYS A 79 4.89 -4.11 31.80
C LYS A 79 5.09 -5.58 31.43
N ASP A 80 4.06 -6.43 31.61
CA ASP A 80 4.20 -7.88 31.57
C ASP A 80 3.77 -8.56 30.26
N ASN A 81 3.29 -7.83 29.25
CA ASN A 81 2.82 -8.46 28.00
C ASN A 81 3.85 -8.57 26.87
N GLY A 82 5.15 -8.41 27.14
CA GLY A 82 6.23 -8.75 26.19
C GLY A 82 6.19 -8.01 24.83
N ILE A 83 5.22 -7.15 24.63
CA ILE A 83 5.12 -6.29 23.46
C ILE A 83 5.72 -4.94 23.85
N ASP A 84 6.75 -4.52 23.15
CA ASP A 84 7.26 -3.17 23.32
C ASP A 84 6.09 -2.18 23.11
N ALA A 85 5.52 -1.69 24.20
CA ALA A 85 4.28 -0.89 24.24
C ALA A 85 4.33 0.39 23.38
N ARG A 86 5.47 0.66 22.76
CA ARG A 86 5.71 1.82 21.90
C ARG A 86 5.44 1.55 20.42
N TYR A 87 5.29 0.29 20.00
CA TYR A 87 5.19 -0.08 18.60
C TYR A 87 4.06 -1.07 18.34
N ILE A 88 3.17 -0.73 17.42
CA ILE A 88 2.18 -1.65 16.85
C ILE A 88 2.58 -1.89 15.40
N ARG A 89 2.93 -3.14 15.07
CA ARG A 89 3.29 -3.52 13.70
C ARG A 89 2.05 -3.97 12.95
N ILE A 90 1.76 -3.29 11.84
CA ILE A 90 0.70 -3.67 10.91
C ILE A 90 1.39 -4.19 9.65
N PRO A 91 1.19 -5.46 9.27
CA PRO A 91 1.85 -6.03 8.11
C PRO A 91 1.34 -5.36 6.83
N HIS A 92 2.27 -5.09 5.92
CA HIS A 92 1.98 -4.64 4.57
C HIS A 92 1.87 -5.84 3.63
N VAL A 93 1.06 -5.73 2.58
CA VAL A 93 0.83 -6.78 1.59
C VAL A 93 1.30 -6.32 0.23
N ILE A 94 2.16 -7.12 -0.40
CA ILE A 94 2.59 -6.88 -1.78
C ILE A 94 1.51 -7.41 -2.72
N VAL A 95 1.07 -6.55 -3.64
CA VAL A 95 0.09 -6.89 -4.67
C VAL A 95 0.72 -6.75 -6.05
N THR A 96 0.57 -7.81 -6.82
CA THR A 96 1.00 -7.92 -8.22
C THR A 96 -0.12 -8.48 -9.08
N LYS A 97 0.09 -8.64 -10.38
CA LYS A 97 -0.88 -9.26 -11.28
C LYS A 97 -1.34 -10.66 -10.83
N GLU A 98 -0.51 -11.39 -10.09
CA GLU A 98 -0.80 -12.75 -9.67
C GLU A 98 -1.88 -12.82 -8.59
N ASN A 99 -1.95 -11.82 -7.71
CA ASN A 99 -2.86 -11.82 -6.55
C ASN A 99 -3.83 -10.64 -6.49
N VAL A 100 -3.76 -9.72 -7.44
CA VAL A 100 -4.61 -8.51 -7.46
C VAL A 100 -6.10 -8.82 -7.44
N GLY A 101 -6.52 -9.93 -8.04
CA GLY A 101 -7.92 -10.38 -8.06
C GLY A 101 -8.54 -10.61 -6.67
N GLU A 102 -7.74 -10.84 -5.64
CA GLU A 102 -8.21 -10.99 -4.26
C GLU A 102 -8.56 -9.63 -3.61
N TYR A 103 -8.02 -8.54 -4.14
CA TYR A 103 -8.12 -7.19 -3.58
C TYR A 103 -9.03 -6.25 -4.39
N ILE A 104 -9.35 -6.60 -5.64
CA ILE A 104 -10.35 -5.92 -6.46
C ILE A 104 -11.73 -6.49 -6.10
N ARG A 105 -12.42 -5.80 -5.21
CA ARG A 105 -13.83 -6.08 -4.89
C ARG A 105 -14.68 -4.86 -5.17
#